data_8d2d1d22cc86278d7699510935fc20ff
#
_entry.id   8d2d1d22cc86278d7699510935fc20ff
#
_cell.length_a   1.000
_cell.length_b   1.000
_cell.length_c   1.000
_cell.angle_alpha   90.00
_cell.angle_beta   90.00
_cell.angle_gamma   90.00
#
_symmetry.space_group_name_H-M   'P 1'
#
loop_
_entity.id
_entity.type
_entity.pdbx_description
1 polymer ?
#
loop_
_entity_poly.entity_id
_entity_poly.type
_entity_poly.pdbx_seq_one_letter_code
_entity_poly.pdbx_strand_id
1 'polypeptide(L)'
;MRISVKTQLALLFFVTACAIGMITILVVNSLITNQIIYEAQERVREHLSSARWVYDSKIREIDRTIYWTSIRHVLKKALKENDITSIQEELSGIMSQEGLDFLTLVDRKGAVIHRFHYPEKAGDSLIQDPFIRRGLEKASVSGTQILTQEELLKEGKDLAKRARFQLVPTPLEKPTEKMEETSGMVLKSAYPITDFNGEVLGALTGGILISRSYEIVDQIKNIVFKDAKYRGKEIGTATIFMGDLRISTNVIDKEGNRAVGTRVMKEVYEQVFERGLPWIQRAFVVDDWYITAYEPIKDIQNNIVGILYVGMLESKYALMKEKIILLFFLFSFLGMLLALVISFFLSWRMLKK
;
A
#
# COMPACT_ATOMS: atom_id res chain seq x y z
N MET A 1 67.29 23.45 -1.30
CA MET A 1 66.85 23.85 0.06
C MET A 1 66.66 22.59 0.87
N ARG A 2 67.53 22.25 1.87
CA ARG A 2 67.35 21.05 2.71
C ARG A 2 66.30 21.37 3.74
N ILE A 3 65.16 20.68 3.63
CA ILE A 3 64.09 20.79 4.62
C ILE A 3 64.60 20.27 5.96
N SER A 4 64.39 21.02 7.04
CA SER A 4 64.87 20.64 8.36
C SER A 4 64.23 19.31 8.83
N VAL A 5 64.94 18.51 9.61
CA VAL A 5 64.42 17.24 10.15
C VAL A 5 63.09 17.45 10.91
N LYS A 6 62.92 18.61 11.57
CA LYS A 6 61.69 19.05 12.24
C LYS A 6 60.53 19.12 11.27
N THR A 7 60.72 19.76 10.11
CA THR A 7 59.70 19.95 9.08
C THR A 7 59.34 18.61 8.41
N GLN A 8 60.32 17.72 8.22
CA GLN A 8 60.08 16.36 7.70
C GLN A 8 59.23 15.52 8.65
N LEU A 9 59.54 15.57 9.96
CA LEU A 9 58.76 14.83 10.97
C LEU A 9 57.33 15.36 11.10
N ALA A 10 57.16 16.68 11.15
CA ALA A 10 55.83 17.32 11.16
C ALA A 10 55.00 17.00 9.91
N LEU A 11 55.65 17.02 8.72
CA LEU A 11 55.00 16.66 7.47
C LEU A 11 54.57 15.19 7.43
N LEU A 12 55.41 14.27 7.96
CA LEU A 12 55.07 12.85 8.06
C LEU A 12 53.83 12.63 8.94
N PHE A 13 53.80 13.25 10.14
CA PHE A 13 52.65 13.17 11.05
C PHE A 13 51.38 13.78 10.42
N PHE A 14 51.53 14.88 9.69
CA PHE A 14 50.42 15.49 9.00
C PHE A 14 49.86 14.59 7.91
N VAL A 15 50.70 14.01 7.05
CA VAL A 15 50.31 13.11 5.97
C VAL A 15 49.64 11.85 6.53
N THR A 16 50.16 11.25 7.61
CA THR A 16 49.55 10.09 8.26
C THR A 16 48.20 10.43 8.88
N ALA A 17 48.08 11.58 9.57
CA ALA A 17 46.78 12.03 10.10
C ALA A 17 45.73 12.29 9.02
N CYS A 18 46.13 12.92 7.90
CA CYS A 18 45.27 13.11 6.74
C CYS A 18 44.80 11.78 6.12
N ALA A 19 45.71 10.81 5.97
CA ALA A 19 45.38 9.50 5.42
C ALA A 19 44.39 8.74 6.32
N ILE A 20 44.64 8.73 7.63
CA ILE A 20 43.72 8.12 8.60
C ILE A 20 42.36 8.81 8.57
N GLY A 21 42.32 10.15 8.59
CA GLY A 21 41.10 10.93 8.52
C GLY A 21 40.27 10.63 7.24
N MET A 22 40.93 10.55 6.10
CA MET A 22 40.29 10.22 4.83
C MET A 22 39.70 8.81 4.82
N ILE A 23 40.45 7.81 5.28
CA ILE A 23 40.00 6.42 5.40
C ILE A 23 38.76 6.35 6.35
N THR A 24 38.87 7.02 7.51
CA THR A 24 37.74 7.07 8.47
C THR A 24 36.50 7.65 7.86
N ILE A 25 36.58 8.76 7.11
CA ILE A 25 35.44 9.38 6.44
C ILE A 25 34.81 8.43 5.40
N LEU A 26 35.63 7.73 4.61
CA LEU A 26 35.13 6.78 3.60
C LEU A 26 34.42 5.59 4.25
N VAL A 27 35.01 5.00 5.29
CA VAL A 27 34.42 3.86 6.02
C VAL A 27 33.14 4.27 6.70
N VAL A 28 33.13 5.40 7.42
CA VAL A 28 31.96 5.91 8.14
C VAL A 28 30.84 6.25 7.16
N ASN A 29 31.15 6.90 6.02
CA ASN A 29 30.14 7.19 4.98
C ASN A 29 29.50 5.91 4.45
N SER A 30 30.28 4.87 4.17
CA SER A 30 29.75 3.58 3.70
C SER A 30 28.88 2.90 4.76
N LEU A 31 29.38 2.80 6.00
CA LEU A 31 28.66 2.14 7.11
C LEU A 31 27.35 2.86 7.44
N ILE A 32 27.38 4.19 7.57
CA ILE A 32 26.19 4.98 7.90
C ILE A 32 25.14 4.89 6.77
N THR A 33 25.59 4.96 5.50
CA THR A 33 24.68 4.85 4.37
C THR A 33 23.96 3.51 4.37
N ASN A 34 24.70 2.42 4.52
CA ASN A 34 24.13 1.07 4.52
C ASN A 34 23.19 0.87 5.72
N GLN A 35 23.58 1.35 6.90
CA GLN A 35 22.76 1.23 8.11
C GLN A 35 21.45 2.01 8.00
N ILE A 36 21.51 3.27 7.53
CA ILE A 36 20.31 4.11 7.37
C ILE A 36 19.33 3.49 6.35
N ILE A 37 19.85 2.97 5.22
CA ILE A 37 19.01 2.33 4.21
C ILE A 37 18.41 1.05 4.76
N TYR A 38 19.19 0.22 5.44
CA TYR A 38 18.71 -1.02 6.05
C TYR A 38 17.60 -0.76 7.06
N GLU A 39 17.80 0.17 8.00
CA GLU A 39 16.78 0.54 9.00
C GLU A 39 15.50 1.11 8.34
N ALA A 40 15.66 1.89 7.27
CA ALA A 40 14.52 2.41 6.52
C ALA A 40 13.75 1.30 5.79
N GLN A 41 14.44 0.29 5.24
CA GLN A 41 13.83 -0.88 4.62
C GLN A 41 13.10 -1.77 5.63
N GLU A 42 13.68 -2.01 6.81
CA GLU A 42 13.00 -2.74 7.88
C GLU A 42 11.75 -1.99 8.36
N ARG A 43 11.85 -0.69 8.57
CA ARG A 43 10.71 0.13 8.98
C ARG A 43 9.58 0.12 7.94
N VAL A 44 9.88 0.22 6.65
CA VAL A 44 8.83 0.17 5.61
C VAL A 44 8.23 -1.24 5.48
N ARG A 45 8.97 -2.30 5.81
CA ARG A 45 8.44 -3.66 5.91
C ARG A 45 7.42 -3.79 7.05
N GLU A 46 7.71 -3.24 8.22
CA GLU A 46 6.76 -3.19 9.36
C GLU A 46 5.51 -2.38 9.01
N HIS A 47 5.70 -1.26 8.30
CA HIS A 47 4.59 -0.44 7.80
C HIS A 47 3.71 -1.21 6.80
N LEU A 48 4.30 -2.03 5.93
CA LEU A 48 3.53 -2.88 5.00
C LEU A 48 2.70 -3.92 5.75
N SER A 49 3.26 -4.55 6.79
CA SER A 49 2.52 -5.48 7.65
C SER A 49 1.33 -4.80 8.33
N SER A 50 1.51 -3.57 8.81
CA SER A 50 0.42 -2.77 9.38
C SER A 50 -0.63 -2.40 8.33
N ALA A 51 -0.21 -2.06 7.11
CA ALA A 51 -1.11 -1.77 6.00
C ALA A 51 -1.92 -3.01 5.60
N ARG A 52 -1.30 -4.19 5.57
CA ARG A 52 -1.99 -5.46 5.35
C ARG A 52 -3.05 -5.70 6.41
N TRP A 53 -2.71 -5.48 7.68
CA TRP A 53 -3.67 -5.64 8.77
C TRP A 53 -4.91 -4.73 8.61
N VAL A 54 -4.72 -3.47 8.19
CA VAL A 54 -5.82 -2.52 7.90
C VAL A 54 -6.68 -3.04 6.74
N TYR A 55 -6.04 -3.45 5.65
CA TYR A 55 -6.73 -4.01 4.48
C TYR A 55 -7.58 -5.24 4.84
N ASP A 56 -6.99 -6.20 5.54
CA ASP A 56 -7.67 -7.42 5.97
C ASP A 56 -8.74 -7.13 7.03
N SER A 57 -8.56 -6.08 7.83
CA SER A 57 -9.57 -5.65 8.81
C SER A 57 -10.83 -5.12 8.12
N LYS A 58 -10.69 -4.43 6.99
CA LYS A 58 -11.86 -3.99 6.19
C LYS A 58 -12.59 -5.18 5.58
N ILE A 59 -11.88 -6.21 5.10
CA ILE A 59 -12.51 -7.45 4.64
C ILE A 59 -13.29 -8.11 5.78
N ARG A 60 -12.69 -8.21 7.00
CA ARG A 60 -13.38 -8.79 8.17
C ARG A 60 -14.60 -7.98 8.63
N GLU A 61 -14.57 -6.66 8.47
CA GLU A 61 -15.71 -5.78 8.75
C GLU A 61 -16.87 -6.10 7.81
N ILE A 62 -16.63 -6.15 6.51
CA ILE A 62 -17.62 -6.53 5.50
C ILE A 62 -18.14 -7.94 5.76
N ASP A 63 -17.25 -8.89 6.01
CA ASP A 63 -17.59 -10.28 6.30
C ASP A 63 -18.57 -10.39 7.49
N ARG A 64 -18.29 -9.69 8.57
CA ARG A 64 -19.14 -9.64 9.76
C ARG A 64 -20.52 -9.03 9.45
N THR A 65 -20.57 -7.94 8.69
CA THR A 65 -21.82 -7.29 8.28
C THR A 65 -22.70 -8.24 7.48
N ILE A 66 -22.12 -8.93 6.47
CA ILE A 66 -22.86 -9.88 5.64
C ILE A 66 -23.31 -11.09 6.45
N TYR A 67 -22.45 -11.61 7.34
CA TYR A 67 -22.81 -12.70 8.25
C TYR A 67 -24.04 -12.35 9.12
N TRP A 68 -23.98 -11.25 9.88
CA TRP A 68 -25.09 -10.86 10.75
C TRP A 68 -26.36 -10.53 9.98
N THR A 69 -26.25 -10.06 8.76
CA THR A 69 -27.40 -9.82 7.89
C THR A 69 -28.01 -11.13 7.38
N SER A 70 -27.17 -12.11 6.97
CA SER A 70 -27.62 -13.37 6.38
C SER A 70 -28.41 -14.27 7.33
N ILE A 71 -28.12 -14.18 8.64
CA ILE A 71 -28.80 -15.02 9.66
C ILE A 71 -30.13 -14.44 10.16
N ARG A 72 -30.50 -13.21 9.77
CA ARG A 72 -31.73 -12.54 10.24
C ARG A 72 -32.97 -13.35 9.88
N HIS A 73 -33.86 -13.48 10.85
CA HIS A 73 -35.12 -14.22 10.68
C HIS A 73 -36.00 -13.59 9.61
N VAL A 74 -36.06 -12.27 9.53
CA VAL A 74 -36.87 -11.54 8.52
C VAL A 74 -36.42 -11.87 7.10
N LEU A 75 -35.13 -12.02 6.85
CA LEU A 75 -34.59 -12.41 5.53
C LEU A 75 -34.99 -13.84 5.15
N LYS A 76 -34.92 -14.79 6.11
CA LYS A 76 -35.35 -16.19 5.89
C LYS A 76 -36.86 -16.27 5.63
N LYS A 77 -37.64 -15.48 6.34
CA LYS A 77 -39.09 -15.40 6.13
C LYS A 77 -39.43 -14.83 4.75
N ALA A 78 -38.82 -13.69 4.39
CA ALA A 78 -39.04 -13.04 3.10
C ALA A 78 -38.70 -13.97 1.91
N LEU A 79 -37.63 -14.77 2.00
CA LEU A 79 -37.29 -15.76 0.97
C LEU A 79 -38.32 -16.89 0.86
N LYS A 80 -38.85 -17.37 2.00
CA LYS A 80 -39.87 -18.44 2.01
C LYS A 80 -41.21 -17.95 1.48
N GLU A 81 -41.60 -16.74 1.82
CA GLU A 81 -42.87 -16.13 1.44
C GLU A 81 -42.80 -15.41 0.07
N ASN A 82 -41.59 -15.32 -0.53
CA ASN A 82 -41.32 -14.56 -1.75
C ASN A 82 -41.73 -13.08 -1.64
N ASP A 83 -41.60 -12.52 -0.41
CA ASP A 83 -41.95 -11.13 -0.12
C ASP A 83 -40.69 -10.30 0.19
N ILE A 84 -40.02 -9.85 -0.88
CA ILE A 84 -38.80 -9.03 -0.75
C ILE A 84 -39.12 -7.61 -0.34
N THR A 85 -40.34 -7.14 -0.63
CA THR A 85 -40.76 -5.76 -0.30
C THR A 85 -40.69 -5.51 1.21
N SER A 86 -41.00 -6.53 2.03
CA SER A 86 -40.96 -6.44 3.48
C SER A 86 -39.56 -6.20 4.09
N ILE A 87 -38.51 -6.50 3.36
CA ILE A 87 -37.12 -6.37 3.83
C ILE A 87 -36.30 -5.30 3.09
N GLN A 88 -36.88 -4.72 2.04
CA GLN A 88 -36.16 -3.80 1.16
C GLN A 88 -35.61 -2.58 1.93
N GLU A 89 -36.46 -1.94 2.73
CA GLU A 89 -36.07 -0.74 3.50
C GLU A 89 -35.02 -1.08 4.56
N GLU A 90 -35.21 -2.20 5.30
CA GLU A 90 -34.27 -2.64 6.33
C GLU A 90 -32.89 -2.94 5.76
N LEU A 91 -32.79 -3.71 4.67
CA LEU A 91 -31.51 -4.10 4.08
C LEU A 91 -30.82 -2.94 3.34
N SER A 92 -31.59 -2.05 2.70
CA SER A 92 -31.03 -0.80 2.16
C SER A 92 -30.50 0.12 3.27
N GLY A 93 -31.20 0.16 4.42
CA GLY A 93 -30.74 0.86 5.62
C GLY A 93 -29.42 0.30 6.16
N ILE A 94 -29.30 -1.02 6.27
CA ILE A 94 -28.06 -1.70 6.68
C ILE A 94 -26.92 -1.40 5.69
N MET A 95 -27.16 -1.54 4.41
CA MET A 95 -26.18 -1.24 3.37
C MET A 95 -25.62 0.18 3.54
N SER A 96 -26.49 1.17 3.74
CA SER A 96 -26.10 2.57 3.92
C SER A 96 -25.36 2.82 5.23
N GLN A 97 -25.84 2.26 6.37
CA GLN A 97 -25.23 2.45 7.68
C GLN A 97 -23.85 1.81 7.82
N GLU A 98 -23.68 0.64 7.20
CA GLU A 98 -22.40 -0.11 7.21
C GLU A 98 -21.46 0.29 6.07
N GLY A 99 -21.87 1.27 5.23
CA GLY A 99 -21.04 1.80 4.14
C GLY A 99 -20.75 0.80 3.03
N LEU A 100 -21.67 -0.15 2.78
CA LEU A 100 -21.57 -1.06 1.64
C LEU A 100 -21.96 -0.34 0.36
N ASP A 101 -21.20 -0.54 -0.71
CA ASP A 101 -21.49 -0.01 -2.04
C ASP A 101 -22.55 -0.87 -2.78
N PHE A 102 -22.64 -2.16 -2.44
CA PHE A 102 -23.66 -3.06 -3.00
C PHE A 102 -24.03 -4.16 -2.01
N LEU A 103 -25.26 -4.65 -2.14
CA LEU A 103 -25.80 -5.78 -1.40
C LEU A 103 -26.79 -6.51 -2.31
N THR A 104 -26.57 -7.80 -2.56
CA THR A 104 -27.31 -8.59 -3.55
C THR A 104 -27.75 -9.91 -2.96
N LEU A 105 -29.05 -10.21 -3.15
CA LEU A 105 -29.71 -11.42 -2.71
C LEU A 105 -29.95 -12.36 -3.90
N VAL A 106 -29.53 -13.62 -3.77
CA VAL A 106 -29.78 -14.66 -4.78
C VAL A 106 -30.56 -15.83 -4.22
N ASP A 107 -31.30 -16.50 -5.08
CA ASP A 107 -31.99 -17.73 -4.76
C ASP A 107 -31.03 -18.95 -4.70
N ARG A 108 -31.55 -20.13 -4.36
CA ARG A 108 -30.78 -21.38 -4.30
C ARG A 108 -30.19 -21.85 -5.64
N LYS A 109 -30.64 -21.27 -6.77
CA LYS A 109 -30.10 -21.54 -8.11
C LYS A 109 -29.09 -20.50 -8.55
N GLY A 110 -28.84 -19.46 -7.73
CA GLY A 110 -27.96 -18.36 -8.04
C GLY A 110 -28.60 -17.27 -8.91
N ALA A 111 -29.92 -17.31 -9.11
CA ALA A 111 -30.64 -16.24 -9.78
C ALA A 111 -30.79 -15.04 -8.81
N VAL A 112 -30.53 -13.83 -9.30
CA VAL A 112 -30.65 -12.60 -8.51
C VAL A 112 -32.11 -12.30 -8.23
N ILE A 113 -32.49 -12.33 -6.95
CA ILE A 113 -33.78 -11.96 -6.47
C ILE A 113 -33.90 -10.43 -6.37
N HIS A 114 -32.85 -9.80 -5.74
CA HIS A 114 -32.86 -8.37 -5.52
C HIS A 114 -31.44 -7.81 -5.36
N ARG A 115 -31.22 -6.59 -5.91
CA ARG A 115 -30.06 -5.75 -5.65
C ARG A 115 -30.49 -4.51 -4.87
N PHE A 116 -30.02 -4.36 -3.65
CA PHE A 116 -30.47 -3.29 -2.75
C PHE A 116 -29.94 -1.91 -3.17
N HIS A 117 -28.82 -1.85 -3.88
CA HIS A 117 -28.29 -0.59 -4.45
C HIS A 117 -28.94 -0.25 -5.81
N TYR A 118 -29.25 -1.25 -6.64
CA TYR A 118 -29.81 -1.04 -7.99
C TYR A 118 -30.96 -2.02 -8.26
N PRO A 119 -32.16 -1.79 -7.66
CA PRO A 119 -33.29 -2.73 -7.69
C PRO A 119 -33.83 -3.03 -9.07
N GLU A 120 -33.65 -2.11 -10.05
CA GLU A 120 -34.11 -2.29 -11.44
C GLU A 120 -33.40 -3.44 -12.18
N LYS A 121 -32.30 -3.94 -11.63
CA LYS A 121 -31.51 -5.02 -12.19
C LYS A 121 -31.63 -6.28 -11.32
N ALA A 122 -32.54 -7.17 -11.72
CA ALA A 122 -32.75 -8.46 -11.08
C ALA A 122 -33.01 -9.53 -12.15
N GLY A 123 -33.03 -10.82 -11.76
CA GLY A 123 -33.36 -11.96 -12.60
C GLY A 123 -32.18 -12.56 -13.38
N ASP A 124 -31.01 -11.92 -13.43
CA ASP A 124 -29.80 -12.53 -13.99
C ASP A 124 -29.20 -13.57 -13.03
N SER A 125 -28.29 -14.41 -13.53
CA SER A 125 -27.66 -15.45 -12.74
C SER A 125 -26.24 -15.08 -12.32
N LEU A 126 -25.93 -15.25 -11.03
CA LEU A 126 -24.61 -15.14 -10.44
C LEU A 126 -23.99 -16.50 -10.08
N ILE A 127 -24.50 -17.60 -10.61
CA ILE A 127 -24.01 -18.97 -10.29
C ILE A 127 -22.53 -19.16 -10.68
N GLN A 128 -22.03 -18.38 -11.64
CA GLN A 128 -20.61 -18.43 -12.04
C GLN A 128 -19.70 -17.57 -11.12
N ASP A 129 -20.28 -16.68 -10.32
CA ASP A 129 -19.53 -15.91 -9.35
C ASP A 129 -18.99 -16.82 -8.25
N PRO A 130 -17.66 -16.84 -8.00
CA PRO A 130 -17.05 -17.80 -7.08
C PRO A 130 -17.48 -17.58 -5.62
N PHE A 131 -17.89 -16.37 -5.23
CA PHE A 131 -18.42 -16.06 -3.90
C PHE A 131 -19.83 -16.65 -3.73
N ILE A 132 -20.70 -16.42 -4.70
CA ILE A 132 -22.08 -16.96 -4.69
C ILE A 132 -22.06 -18.48 -4.71
N ARG A 133 -21.24 -19.08 -5.57
CA ARG A 133 -21.13 -20.55 -5.64
C ARG A 133 -20.75 -21.15 -4.27
N ARG A 134 -19.73 -20.57 -3.59
CA ARG A 134 -19.37 -21.03 -2.26
C ARG A 134 -20.49 -20.83 -1.23
N GLY A 135 -21.17 -19.68 -1.27
CA GLY A 135 -22.34 -19.43 -0.41
C GLY A 135 -23.42 -20.50 -0.60
N LEU A 136 -23.75 -20.86 -1.84
CA LEU A 136 -24.73 -21.89 -2.13
C LEU A 136 -24.26 -23.30 -1.75
N GLU A 137 -22.94 -23.56 -1.69
CA GLU A 137 -22.32 -24.79 -1.18
C GLU A 137 -22.22 -24.82 0.36
N LYS A 138 -22.91 -23.92 1.09
CA LYS A 138 -22.91 -23.77 2.57
C LYS A 138 -21.55 -23.31 3.13
N ALA A 139 -20.70 -22.71 2.33
CA ALA A 139 -19.41 -22.17 2.75
C ALA A 139 -19.43 -20.64 2.65
N SER A 140 -19.10 -19.95 3.75
CA SER A 140 -18.86 -18.51 3.71
C SER A 140 -17.52 -18.20 3.05
N VAL A 141 -17.42 -17.03 2.43
CA VAL A 141 -16.19 -16.57 1.80
C VAL A 141 -16.12 -15.04 1.81
N SER A 142 -14.95 -14.51 2.09
CA SER A 142 -14.66 -13.07 2.01
C SER A 142 -13.29 -12.83 1.40
N GLY A 143 -13.12 -11.72 0.69
CA GLY A 143 -11.86 -11.39 0.03
C GLY A 143 -11.99 -10.34 -1.05
N THR A 144 -10.95 -10.28 -1.89
CA THR A 144 -10.85 -9.36 -3.02
C THR A 144 -11.34 -10.04 -4.30
N GLN A 145 -12.06 -9.26 -5.14
CA GLN A 145 -12.47 -9.70 -6.47
C GLN A 145 -12.33 -8.54 -7.45
N ILE A 146 -12.01 -8.84 -8.72
CA ILE A 146 -12.13 -7.88 -9.82
C ILE A 146 -13.47 -8.12 -10.51
N LEU A 147 -14.27 -7.07 -10.59
CA LEU A 147 -15.51 -7.05 -11.35
C LEU A 147 -15.29 -6.35 -12.70
N THR A 148 -15.80 -6.94 -13.75
CA THR A 148 -15.83 -6.35 -15.08
C THR A 148 -16.78 -5.13 -15.12
N GLN A 149 -16.66 -4.29 -16.14
CA GLN A 149 -17.58 -3.18 -16.35
C GLN A 149 -19.05 -3.63 -16.39
N GLU A 150 -19.33 -4.77 -17.04
CA GLU A 150 -20.69 -5.31 -17.15
C GLU A 150 -21.25 -5.72 -15.79
N GLU A 151 -20.44 -6.39 -14.95
CA GLU A 151 -20.83 -6.78 -13.59
C GLU A 151 -21.07 -5.55 -12.71
N LEU A 152 -20.19 -4.55 -12.80
CA LEU A 152 -20.35 -3.28 -12.07
C LEU A 152 -21.61 -2.53 -12.49
N LEU A 153 -21.95 -2.51 -13.80
CA LEU A 153 -23.18 -1.88 -14.30
C LEU A 153 -24.45 -2.56 -13.79
N LYS A 154 -24.38 -3.85 -13.48
CA LYS A 154 -25.50 -4.58 -12.87
C LYS A 154 -25.66 -4.23 -11.39
N GLU A 155 -24.56 -4.02 -10.66
CA GLU A 155 -24.59 -3.62 -9.24
C GLU A 155 -24.90 -2.12 -9.07
N GLY A 156 -24.42 -1.24 -9.99
CA GLY A 156 -24.72 0.19 -9.98
C GLY A 156 -23.99 0.96 -11.09
N LYS A 157 -24.69 1.88 -11.75
CA LYS A 157 -24.08 2.74 -12.78
C LYS A 157 -22.99 3.65 -12.22
N ASP A 158 -23.18 4.12 -11.01
CA ASP A 158 -22.21 4.93 -10.26
C ASP A 158 -20.94 4.14 -9.93
N LEU A 159 -21.05 2.85 -9.60
CA LEU A 159 -19.92 1.96 -9.36
C LEU A 159 -19.08 1.79 -10.63
N ALA A 160 -19.71 1.51 -11.77
CA ALA A 160 -19.03 1.43 -13.06
C ALA A 160 -18.34 2.75 -13.44
N LYS A 161 -18.96 3.91 -13.11
CA LYS A 161 -18.37 5.23 -13.34
C LYS A 161 -17.15 5.46 -12.43
N ARG A 162 -17.21 5.09 -11.14
CA ARG A 162 -16.10 5.20 -10.19
C ARG A 162 -14.93 4.29 -10.58
N ALA A 163 -15.19 3.11 -11.14
CA ALA A 163 -14.18 2.15 -11.56
C ALA A 163 -13.46 2.55 -12.85
N ARG A 164 -13.99 3.49 -13.62
CA ARG A 164 -13.38 3.90 -14.88
C ARG A 164 -12.21 4.87 -14.67
N PHE A 165 -11.03 4.50 -15.15
CA PHE A 165 -9.83 5.32 -15.11
C PHE A 165 -9.30 5.57 -16.52
N GLN A 166 -8.97 6.82 -16.82
CA GLN A 166 -8.03 7.14 -17.89
C GLN A 166 -6.62 6.86 -17.36
N LEU A 167 -5.80 6.16 -18.13
CA LEU A 167 -4.43 5.88 -17.74
C LEU A 167 -3.58 7.14 -17.91
N VAL A 168 -2.86 7.50 -16.85
CA VAL A 168 -1.95 8.65 -16.82
C VAL A 168 -0.52 8.11 -16.91
N PRO A 169 0.22 8.40 -18.00
CA PRO A 169 1.59 7.93 -18.18
C PRO A 169 2.51 8.41 -17.05
N THR A 170 3.38 7.51 -16.57
CA THR A 170 4.38 7.81 -15.56
C THR A 170 5.76 7.34 -16.00
N PRO A 171 6.85 8.00 -15.58
CA PRO A 171 8.20 7.52 -15.85
C PRO A 171 8.39 6.09 -15.31
N LEU A 172 9.16 5.27 -16.05
CA LEU A 172 9.57 3.92 -15.67
C LEU A 172 8.43 2.88 -15.56
N GLU A 173 7.22 3.19 -16.03
CA GLU A 173 6.14 2.21 -16.11
C GLU A 173 6.38 1.18 -17.24
N LYS A 174 5.70 0.02 -17.16
CA LYS A 174 5.67 -0.95 -18.24
C LYS A 174 4.86 -0.36 -19.43
N PRO A 175 5.39 -0.33 -20.65
CA PRO A 175 4.64 0.18 -21.81
C PRO A 175 3.30 -0.54 -22.00
N THR A 176 2.26 0.19 -22.39
CA THR A 176 0.94 -0.35 -22.70
C THR A 176 0.27 0.46 -23.80
N GLU A 177 -0.53 -0.20 -24.61
CA GLU A 177 -1.42 0.44 -25.59
C GLU A 177 -2.81 0.77 -24.97
N LYS A 178 -3.07 0.26 -23.76
CA LYS A 178 -4.34 0.50 -23.08
C LYS A 178 -4.44 1.96 -22.65
N MET A 179 -5.54 2.63 -23.00
CA MET A 179 -5.78 4.04 -22.68
C MET A 179 -6.67 4.21 -21.46
N GLU A 180 -7.52 3.20 -21.17
CA GLU A 180 -8.44 3.25 -20.04
C GLU A 180 -8.60 1.87 -19.37
N GLU A 181 -9.01 1.88 -18.10
CA GLU A 181 -9.47 0.73 -17.35
C GLU A 181 -10.92 0.94 -16.93
N THR A 182 -11.74 -0.10 -17.07
CA THR A 182 -13.17 -0.06 -16.76
C THR A 182 -13.59 -1.11 -15.72
N SER A 183 -12.71 -2.04 -15.40
CA SER A 183 -12.91 -3.01 -14.31
C SER A 183 -12.72 -2.35 -12.95
N GLY A 184 -13.29 -2.93 -11.91
CA GLY A 184 -13.14 -2.43 -10.54
C GLY A 184 -12.74 -3.51 -9.55
N MET A 185 -11.89 -3.15 -8.60
CA MET A 185 -11.52 -4.02 -7.48
C MET A 185 -12.51 -3.80 -6.34
N VAL A 186 -13.10 -4.89 -5.85
CA VAL A 186 -14.02 -4.88 -4.71
C VAL A 186 -13.51 -5.73 -3.56
N LEU A 187 -13.84 -5.34 -2.33
CA LEU A 187 -13.84 -6.22 -1.17
C LEU A 187 -15.26 -6.73 -0.99
N LYS A 188 -15.40 -8.04 -0.92
CA LYS A 188 -16.69 -8.71 -1.00
C LYS A 188 -16.76 -9.87 -0.03
N SER A 189 -17.96 -10.15 0.48
CA SER A 189 -18.27 -11.34 1.24
C SER A 189 -19.57 -11.98 0.74
N ALA A 190 -19.70 -13.30 0.92
CA ALA A 190 -20.91 -14.03 0.65
C ALA A 190 -21.20 -15.08 1.73
N TYR A 191 -22.45 -15.19 2.11
CA TYR A 191 -22.94 -16.13 3.11
C TYR A 191 -24.20 -16.87 2.64
N PRO A 192 -24.33 -18.16 2.97
CA PRO A 192 -25.56 -18.91 2.78
C PRO A 192 -26.68 -18.37 3.66
N ILE A 193 -27.88 -18.33 3.12
CA ILE A 193 -29.09 -18.16 3.91
C ILE A 193 -29.73 -19.53 4.06
N THR A 194 -29.76 -20.05 5.27
CA THR A 194 -30.31 -21.40 5.55
C THR A 194 -31.59 -21.30 6.37
N ASP A 195 -32.49 -22.25 6.15
CA ASP A 195 -33.65 -22.41 7.01
C ASP A 195 -33.29 -23.06 8.36
N PHE A 196 -34.31 -23.36 9.18
CA PHE A 196 -34.12 -23.98 10.49
C PHE A 196 -33.64 -25.45 10.41
N ASN A 197 -33.82 -26.11 9.29
CA ASN A 197 -33.35 -27.47 9.03
C ASN A 197 -31.96 -27.49 8.41
N GLY A 198 -31.34 -26.31 8.18
CA GLY A 198 -30.04 -26.17 7.53
C GLY A 198 -30.07 -26.32 6.00
N GLU A 199 -31.26 -26.26 5.37
CA GLU A 199 -31.38 -26.24 3.91
C GLU A 199 -31.09 -24.83 3.38
N VAL A 200 -30.35 -24.73 2.26
CA VAL A 200 -30.02 -23.46 1.63
C VAL A 200 -31.27 -22.90 0.92
N LEU A 201 -31.66 -21.71 1.34
CA LEU A 201 -32.72 -20.92 0.68
C LEU A 201 -32.17 -20.03 -0.42
N GLY A 202 -30.92 -19.59 -0.28
CA GLY A 202 -30.22 -18.69 -1.16
C GLY A 202 -28.88 -18.23 -0.58
N ALA A 203 -28.33 -17.17 -1.11
CA ALA A 203 -27.12 -16.54 -0.56
C ALA A 203 -27.24 -15.01 -0.58
N LEU A 204 -26.61 -14.38 0.40
CA LEU A 204 -26.44 -12.94 0.48
C LEU A 204 -24.98 -12.60 0.19
N THR A 205 -24.75 -11.64 -0.70
CA THR A 205 -23.43 -11.11 -0.98
C THR A 205 -23.45 -9.57 -0.94
N GLY A 206 -22.33 -9.00 -0.53
CA GLY A 206 -22.19 -7.54 -0.51
C GLY A 206 -20.75 -7.12 -0.32
N GLY A 207 -20.48 -5.84 -0.55
CA GLY A 207 -19.12 -5.33 -0.45
C GLY A 207 -18.99 -3.86 -0.80
N ILE A 208 -17.74 -3.44 -0.95
CA ILE A 208 -17.34 -2.07 -1.30
C ILE A 208 -16.45 -2.08 -2.54
N LEU A 209 -16.53 -1.04 -3.35
CA LEU A 209 -15.63 -0.76 -4.47
C LEU A 209 -14.43 0.05 -3.97
N ILE A 210 -13.22 -0.50 -4.12
CA ILE A 210 -11.97 0.18 -3.71
C ILE A 210 -11.60 1.31 -4.68
N SER A 211 -11.96 1.20 -5.97
CA SER A 211 -11.66 2.21 -6.98
C SER A 211 -12.18 3.59 -6.57
N ARG A 212 -11.25 4.56 -6.39
CA ARG A 212 -11.51 5.91 -5.84
C ARG A 212 -12.16 5.93 -4.45
N SER A 213 -12.04 4.85 -3.67
CA SER A 213 -12.30 4.86 -2.24
C SER A 213 -10.98 5.05 -1.51
N TYR A 214 -10.87 6.04 -0.65
CA TYR A 214 -9.60 6.41 -0.02
C TYR A 214 -9.53 6.05 1.46
N GLU A 215 -10.60 5.54 2.03
CA GLU A 215 -10.72 5.23 3.45
C GLU A 215 -9.56 4.34 3.94
N ILE A 216 -9.31 3.22 3.23
CA ILE A 216 -8.26 2.25 3.62
C ILE A 216 -6.87 2.91 3.57
N VAL A 217 -6.52 3.61 2.49
CA VAL A 217 -5.19 4.23 2.33
C VAL A 217 -4.98 5.39 3.29
N ASP A 218 -6.04 6.14 3.61
CA ASP A 218 -5.99 7.23 4.59
C ASP A 218 -5.88 6.67 6.02
N GLN A 219 -6.58 5.58 6.33
CA GLN A 219 -6.45 4.88 7.60
C GLN A 219 -5.03 4.30 7.77
N ILE A 220 -4.47 3.69 6.73
CA ILE A 220 -3.07 3.23 6.73
C ILE A 220 -2.13 4.42 7.02
N LYS A 221 -2.30 5.54 6.31
CA LYS A 221 -1.50 6.75 6.53
C LYS A 221 -1.57 7.21 7.99
N ASN A 222 -2.77 7.32 8.54
CA ASN A 222 -2.98 7.82 9.90
C ASN A 222 -2.37 6.89 10.96
N ILE A 223 -2.54 5.57 10.82
CA ILE A 223 -2.01 4.59 11.78
C ILE A 223 -0.48 4.51 11.69
N VAL A 224 0.06 4.44 10.47
CA VAL A 224 1.46 4.12 10.20
C VAL A 224 2.35 5.36 10.27
N PHE A 225 1.91 6.48 9.68
CA PHE A 225 2.74 7.67 9.49
C PHE A 225 2.34 8.86 10.36
N LYS A 226 1.17 8.82 11.04
CA LYS A 226 0.70 9.86 11.99
C LYS A 226 0.77 11.27 11.42
N ASP A 227 0.36 11.45 10.15
CA ASP A 227 0.37 12.74 9.42
C ASP A 227 1.71 13.48 9.43
N ALA A 228 2.82 12.77 9.58
CA ALA A 228 4.13 13.36 9.60
C ALA A 228 4.48 13.99 8.25
N LYS A 229 4.93 15.27 8.28
CA LYS A 229 5.34 16.03 7.08
C LYS A 229 6.82 16.38 7.13
N TYR A 230 7.41 16.43 5.95
CA TYR A 230 8.78 16.86 5.75
C TYR A 230 8.84 17.88 4.61
N ARG A 231 9.27 19.14 4.90
CA ARG A 231 9.29 20.26 3.94
C ARG A 231 7.95 20.45 3.20
N GLY A 232 6.83 20.31 3.91
CA GLY A 232 5.48 20.46 3.36
C GLY A 232 4.96 19.21 2.61
N LYS A 233 5.80 18.22 2.27
CA LYS A 233 5.39 16.94 1.69
C LYS A 233 5.07 15.91 2.76
N GLU A 234 4.11 15.05 2.50
CA GLU A 234 3.79 13.89 3.32
C GLU A 234 4.99 12.93 3.34
N ILE A 235 5.39 12.48 4.55
CA ILE A 235 6.52 11.53 4.68
C ILE A 235 6.12 10.13 4.21
N GLY A 236 4.89 9.75 4.48
CA GLY A 236 4.40 8.41 4.24
C GLY A 236 3.25 8.36 3.25
N THR A 237 3.29 7.36 2.39
CA THR A 237 2.28 7.13 1.37
C THR A 237 1.82 5.68 1.37
N ALA A 238 0.53 5.47 1.03
CA ALA A 238 -0.07 4.17 0.83
C ALA A 238 -0.86 4.13 -0.47
N THR A 239 -0.90 2.99 -1.12
CA THR A 239 -1.64 2.79 -2.37
C THR A 239 -2.14 1.36 -2.49
N ILE A 240 -3.32 1.21 -3.08
CA ILE A 240 -3.84 -0.04 -3.59
C ILE A 240 -3.84 0.04 -5.12
N PHE A 241 -3.23 -0.95 -5.75
CA PHE A 241 -3.22 -1.12 -7.20
C PHE A 241 -4.11 -2.28 -7.61
N MET A 242 -4.80 -2.13 -8.72
CA MET A 242 -5.44 -3.20 -9.48
C MET A 242 -4.51 -3.54 -10.65
N GLY A 243 -3.94 -4.75 -10.66
CA GLY A 243 -2.80 -5.01 -11.54
C GLY A 243 -1.66 -4.05 -11.21
N ASP A 244 -1.29 -3.22 -12.17
CA ASP A 244 -0.30 -2.16 -12.04
C ASP A 244 -0.91 -0.75 -11.92
N LEU A 245 -2.22 -0.62 -12.06
CA LEU A 245 -2.96 0.64 -12.03
C LEU A 245 -3.26 1.10 -10.61
N ARG A 246 -2.89 2.32 -10.25
CA ARG A 246 -3.18 2.96 -8.97
C ARG A 246 -4.64 3.36 -8.90
N ILE A 247 -5.45 2.63 -8.13
CA ILE A 247 -6.90 2.82 -8.01
C ILE A 247 -7.32 3.57 -6.74
N SER A 248 -6.51 3.47 -5.68
CA SER A 248 -6.74 4.17 -4.41
C SER A 248 -5.38 4.56 -3.81
N THR A 249 -5.21 5.83 -3.43
CA THR A 249 -3.90 6.33 -2.96
C THR A 249 -4.04 7.63 -2.17
N ASN A 250 -3.08 7.90 -1.31
CA ASN A 250 -2.83 9.22 -0.73
C ASN A 250 -1.59 9.92 -1.33
N VAL A 251 -0.95 9.34 -2.35
CA VAL A 251 0.09 10.02 -3.14
C VAL A 251 -0.57 11.17 -3.90
N ILE A 252 0.03 12.37 -3.82
CA ILE A 252 -0.45 13.57 -4.48
C ILE A 252 0.45 13.87 -5.68
N ASP A 253 -0.14 14.22 -6.81
CA ASP A 253 0.56 14.68 -8.01
C ASP A 253 0.99 16.16 -7.90
N LYS A 254 1.59 16.69 -8.96
CA LYS A 254 2.07 18.09 -8.98
C LYS A 254 0.95 19.12 -8.98
N GLU A 255 -0.24 18.73 -9.42
CA GLU A 255 -1.45 19.55 -9.45
C GLU A 255 -2.19 19.55 -8.10
N GLY A 256 -1.76 18.72 -7.13
CA GLY A 256 -2.38 18.61 -5.81
C GLY A 256 -3.53 17.58 -5.76
N ASN A 257 -3.75 16.80 -6.81
CA ASN A 257 -4.73 15.74 -6.85
C ASN A 257 -4.14 14.40 -6.40
N ARG A 258 -4.99 13.48 -5.97
CA ARG A 258 -4.54 12.09 -5.75
C ARG A 258 -4.15 11.44 -7.08
N ALA A 259 -2.97 10.86 -7.13
CA ALA A 259 -2.34 10.35 -8.35
C ALA A 259 -2.97 9.04 -8.87
N VAL A 260 -4.31 8.91 -8.81
CA VAL A 260 -5.05 7.76 -9.35
C VAL A 260 -4.97 7.74 -10.87
N GLY A 261 -4.99 6.55 -11.46
CA GLY A 261 -4.83 6.39 -12.91
C GLY A 261 -3.37 6.25 -13.36
N THR A 262 -2.40 6.53 -12.48
CA THR A 262 -0.98 6.30 -12.74
C THR A 262 -0.61 4.83 -12.53
N ARG A 263 0.55 4.40 -13.04
CA ARG A 263 0.96 2.99 -12.97
C ARG A 263 2.25 2.81 -12.18
N VAL A 264 2.44 1.62 -11.62
CA VAL A 264 3.64 1.27 -10.87
C VAL A 264 4.85 1.11 -11.80
N MET A 265 6.05 1.31 -11.27
CA MET A 265 7.32 1.09 -11.97
C MET A 265 7.43 -0.35 -12.49
N LYS A 266 7.95 -0.53 -13.70
CA LYS A 266 8.04 -1.82 -14.41
C LYS A 266 8.68 -2.93 -13.57
N GLU A 267 9.82 -2.66 -12.95
CA GLU A 267 10.57 -3.65 -12.15
C GLU A 267 9.77 -4.12 -10.93
N VAL A 268 9.01 -3.21 -10.30
CA VAL A 268 8.10 -3.54 -9.19
C VAL A 268 6.97 -4.44 -9.67
N TYR A 269 6.35 -4.07 -10.81
CA TYR A 269 5.29 -4.88 -11.42
C TYR A 269 5.75 -6.30 -11.72
N GLU A 270 6.89 -6.45 -12.39
CA GLU A 270 7.46 -7.76 -12.74
C GLU A 270 7.76 -8.61 -11.50
N GLN A 271 8.30 -8.01 -10.43
CA GLN A 271 8.61 -8.75 -9.21
C GLN A 271 7.37 -9.10 -8.41
N VAL A 272 6.47 -8.13 -8.18
CA VAL A 272 5.37 -8.31 -7.24
C VAL A 272 4.15 -8.94 -7.89
N PHE A 273 3.77 -8.47 -9.08
CA PHE A 273 2.56 -8.96 -9.75
C PHE A 273 2.83 -10.24 -10.57
N GLU A 274 3.91 -10.28 -11.35
CA GLU A 274 4.17 -11.44 -12.22
C GLU A 274 4.83 -12.60 -11.46
N ARG A 275 5.78 -12.31 -10.54
CA ARG A 275 6.51 -13.35 -9.79
C ARG A 275 5.92 -13.63 -8.39
N GLY A 276 5.05 -12.78 -7.89
CA GLY A 276 4.43 -12.92 -6.57
C GLY A 276 5.38 -12.69 -5.39
N LEU A 277 6.52 -12.02 -5.61
CA LEU A 277 7.54 -11.77 -4.60
C LEU A 277 7.44 -10.33 -4.09
N PRO A 278 7.59 -10.07 -2.78
CA PRO A 278 7.57 -8.72 -2.25
C PRO A 278 8.76 -7.91 -2.77
N TRP A 279 8.55 -6.58 -2.90
CA TRP A 279 9.59 -5.60 -3.20
C TRP A 279 9.83 -4.74 -1.97
N ILE A 280 11.08 -4.68 -1.48
CA ILE A 280 11.48 -3.85 -0.34
C ILE A 280 12.76 -3.12 -0.72
N GLN A 281 12.65 -2.08 -1.55
CA GLN A 281 13.75 -1.29 -2.07
C GLN A 281 13.26 0.11 -2.39
N ARG A 282 14.14 0.94 -2.95
CA ARG A 282 13.73 2.23 -3.49
C ARG A 282 12.90 2.05 -4.76
N ALA A 283 11.91 2.90 -4.95
CA ALA A 283 11.15 2.97 -6.19
C ALA A 283 10.77 4.42 -6.51
N PHE A 284 10.62 4.71 -7.79
CA PHE A 284 10.13 6.00 -8.27
C PHE A 284 8.60 6.02 -8.21
N VAL A 285 8.03 6.96 -7.48
CA VAL A 285 6.59 7.05 -7.24
C VAL A 285 6.12 8.41 -7.71
N VAL A 286 5.43 8.45 -8.84
CA VAL A 286 4.88 9.64 -9.51
C VAL A 286 5.97 10.64 -9.91
N ASP A 287 6.57 11.35 -8.96
CA ASP A 287 7.51 12.45 -9.18
C ASP A 287 8.74 12.45 -8.25
N ASP A 288 8.83 11.46 -7.34
CA ASP A 288 9.89 11.43 -6.33
C ASP A 288 10.35 10.00 -6.02
N TRP A 289 11.51 9.87 -5.37
CA TRP A 289 12.04 8.59 -4.91
C TRP A 289 11.61 8.31 -3.48
N TYR A 290 11.16 7.07 -3.25
CA TYR A 290 10.73 6.56 -1.95
C TYR A 290 11.48 5.28 -1.59
N ILE A 291 11.68 5.05 -0.31
CA ILE A 291 11.99 3.72 0.23
C ILE A 291 10.64 3.04 0.42
N THR A 292 10.44 1.91 -0.26
CA THR A 292 9.13 1.34 -0.50
C THR A 292 9.05 -0.12 -0.13
N ALA A 293 7.84 -0.56 0.21
CA ALA A 293 7.49 -1.96 0.30
C ALA A 293 6.18 -2.21 -0.44
N TYR A 294 6.18 -3.26 -1.26
CA TYR A 294 5.04 -3.74 -2.03
C TYR A 294 4.84 -5.23 -1.80
N GLU A 295 3.60 -5.67 -1.76
CA GLU A 295 3.25 -7.09 -1.74
C GLU A 295 2.01 -7.37 -2.59
N PRO A 296 1.83 -8.61 -3.09
CA PRO A 296 0.68 -8.95 -3.91
C PRO A 296 -0.62 -8.99 -3.09
N ILE A 297 -1.71 -8.51 -3.70
CA ILE A 297 -3.07 -8.76 -3.27
C ILE A 297 -3.61 -9.92 -4.09
N LYS A 298 -4.21 -10.91 -3.41
CA LYS A 298 -4.74 -12.13 -4.04
C LYS A 298 -6.25 -12.21 -3.91
N ASP A 299 -6.88 -12.82 -4.90
CA ASP A 299 -8.29 -13.20 -4.84
C ASP A 299 -8.50 -14.49 -4.03
N ILE A 300 -9.75 -14.92 -3.88
CA ILE A 300 -10.12 -16.15 -3.16
C ILE A 300 -9.67 -17.44 -3.86
N GLN A 301 -9.20 -17.36 -5.09
CA GLN A 301 -8.62 -18.46 -5.87
C GLN A 301 -7.08 -18.45 -5.85
N ASN A 302 -6.48 -17.53 -5.05
CA ASN A 302 -5.04 -17.32 -4.91
C ASN A 302 -4.36 -16.71 -6.15
N ASN A 303 -5.10 -16.13 -7.10
CA ASN A 303 -4.55 -15.37 -8.21
C ASN A 303 -4.14 -13.98 -7.71
N ILE A 304 -3.03 -13.45 -8.22
CA ILE A 304 -2.63 -12.08 -7.92
C ILE A 304 -3.48 -11.13 -8.75
N VAL A 305 -4.24 -10.25 -8.07
CA VAL A 305 -5.17 -9.31 -8.69
C VAL A 305 -4.76 -7.86 -8.50
N GLY A 306 -3.80 -7.60 -7.59
CA GLY A 306 -3.34 -6.25 -7.30
C GLY A 306 -2.09 -6.23 -6.45
N ILE A 307 -1.74 -5.03 -6.00
CA ILE A 307 -0.55 -4.78 -5.18
C ILE A 307 -0.94 -3.81 -4.04
N LEU A 308 -0.53 -4.13 -2.81
CA LEU A 308 -0.56 -3.23 -1.67
C LEU A 308 0.80 -2.58 -1.52
N TYR A 309 0.82 -1.27 -1.32
CA TYR A 309 2.03 -0.46 -1.25
C TYR A 309 2.03 0.47 -0.04
N VAL A 310 3.21 0.61 0.54
CA VAL A 310 3.58 1.71 1.44
C VAL A 310 4.95 2.24 1.06
N GLY A 311 5.17 3.55 1.28
CA GLY A 311 6.45 4.19 0.99
C GLY A 311 6.76 5.32 1.94
N MET A 312 8.06 5.57 2.14
CA MET A 312 8.59 6.70 2.89
C MET A 312 9.49 7.55 2.01
N LEU A 313 9.32 8.85 2.05
CA LEU A 313 10.07 9.82 1.23
C LEU A 313 11.58 9.68 1.49
N GLU A 314 12.35 9.32 0.44
CA GLU A 314 13.80 9.06 0.53
C GLU A 314 14.59 10.32 0.96
N SER A 315 14.19 11.50 0.52
CA SER A 315 14.89 12.77 0.80
C SER A 315 15.01 13.08 2.29
N LYS A 316 14.11 12.58 3.15
CA LYS A 316 14.23 12.67 4.60
C LYS A 316 15.49 11.97 5.12
N TYR A 317 15.77 10.78 4.60
CA TYR A 317 16.93 9.97 5.00
C TYR A 317 18.24 10.50 4.43
N ALA A 318 18.21 11.02 3.19
CA ALA A 318 19.36 11.66 2.56
C ALA A 318 19.89 12.84 3.39
N LEU A 319 19.02 13.69 3.93
CA LEU A 319 19.43 14.82 4.77
C LEU A 319 19.92 14.41 6.16
N MET A 320 19.37 13.36 6.76
CA MET A 320 19.93 12.80 7.99
C MET A 320 21.36 12.32 7.77
N LYS A 321 21.60 11.61 6.65
CA LYS A 321 22.94 11.18 6.24
C LYS A 321 23.90 12.37 6.07
N GLU A 322 23.50 13.41 5.34
CA GLU A 322 24.34 14.59 5.12
C GLU A 322 24.75 15.27 6.44
N LYS A 323 23.81 15.45 7.37
CA LYS A 323 24.10 16.04 8.69
C LYS A 323 25.10 15.19 9.50
N ILE A 324 24.92 13.88 9.50
CA ILE A 324 25.83 12.98 10.24
C ILE A 324 27.24 13.02 9.62
N ILE A 325 27.34 12.97 8.29
CA ILE A 325 28.61 13.05 7.58
C ILE A 325 29.30 14.39 7.84
N LEU A 326 28.56 15.50 7.82
CA LEU A 326 29.11 16.84 8.12
C LEU A 326 29.67 16.90 9.55
N LEU A 327 28.98 16.35 10.54
CA LEU A 327 29.46 16.27 11.92
C LEU A 327 30.75 15.45 12.03
N PHE A 328 30.80 14.28 11.39
CA PHE A 328 32.00 13.46 11.34
C PHE A 328 33.18 14.18 10.68
N PHE A 329 32.91 14.91 9.59
CA PHE A 329 33.93 15.71 8.91
C PHE A 329 34.49 16.79 9.85
N LEU A 330 33.63 17.46 10.58
CA LEU A 330 33.98 18.54 11.51
C LEU A 330 34.80 18.00 12.69
N PHE A 331 34.42 16.86 13.28
CA PHE A 331 35.19 16.21 14.34
C PHE A 331 36.53 15.68 13.83
N SER A 332 36.60 15.08 12.64
CA SER A 332 37.86 14.64 12.02
C SER A 332 38.82 15.80 11.78
N PHE A 333 38.31 16.93 11.29
CA PHE A 333 39.07 18.15 11.04
C PHE A 333 39.63 18.72 12.36
N LEU A 334 38.81 18.80 13.41
CA LEU A 334 39.20 19.26 14.73
C LEU A 334 40.29 18.35 15.34
N GLY A 335 40.13 17.03 15.21
CA GLY A 335 41.13 16.06 15.66
C GLY A 335 42.46 16.19 14.92
N MET A 336 42.43 16.49 13.62
CA MET A 336 43.63 16.73 12.81
C MET A 336 44.36 18.01 13.24
N LEU A 337 43.61 19.10 13.50
CA LEU A 337 44.19 20.33 14.05
C LEU A 337 44.85 20.11 15.41
N LEU A 338 44.20 19.35 16.30
CA LEU A 338 44.73 19.02 17.60
C LEU A 338 46.01 18.19 17.47
N ALA A 339 46.05 17.20 16.58
CA ALA A 339 47.24 16.40 16.30
C ALA A 339 48.41 17.24 15.78
N LEU A 340 48.16 18.23 14.91
CA LEU A 340 49.16 19.18 14.44
C LEU A 340 49.72 20.02 15.58
N VAL A 341 48.89 20.56 16.46
CA VAL A 341 49.32 21.36 17.63
C VAL A 341 50.18 20.51 18.56
N ILE A 342 49.77 19.30 18.86
CA ILE A 342 50.52 18.36 19.71
C ILE A 342 51.86 17.99 19.04
N SER A 343 51.88 17.70 17.76
CA SER A 343 53.10 17.38 16.99
C SER A 343 54.08 18.55 17.00
N PHE A 344 53.59 19.78 16.79
CA PHE A 344 54.42 20.98 16.86
C PHE A 344 55.02 21.19 18.24
N PHE A 345 54.22 21.03 19.30
CA PHE A 345 54.67 21.20 20.69
C PHE A 345 55.72 20.14 21.10
N LEU A 346 55.49 18.88 20.73
CA LEU A 346 56.44 17.78 20.98
C LEU A 346 57.76 17.99 20.22
N SER A 347 57.71 18.37 18.95
CA SER A 347 58.89 18.68 18.14
C SER A 347 59.67 19.85 18.71
N TRP A 348 59.01 20.88 19.24
CA TRP A 348 59.64 22.04 19.88
C TRP A 348 60.32 21.66 21.19
N ARG A 349 59.70 20.77 22.01
CA ARG A 349 60.25 20.31 23.30
C ARG A 349 61.45 19.36 23.15
N MET A 350 61.40 18.45 22.19
CA MET A 350 62.50 17.47 21.95
C MET A 350 63.78 18.11 21.41
N LEU A 351 63.72 19.31 20.86
CA LEU A 351 64.85 20.00 20.26
C LEU A 351 65.41 21.15 21.15
N LYS A 352 64.83 21.34 22.35
CA LYS A 352 65.42 22.19 23.40
C LYS A 352 66.34 21.45 24.34
N LYS A 353 66.45 20.12 24.16
CA LYS A 353 67.49 19.30 24.77
C LYS A 353 68.67 19.06 23.78
#